data_bfd9b31ba4a4268151be271a411b241f
#
_entry.id   bfd9b31ba4a4268151be271a411b241f
#
_cell.length_a   1.000
_cell.length_b   1.000
_cell.length_c   1.000
_cell.angle_alpha   90.00
_cell.angle_beta   90.00
_cell.angle_gamma   90.00
#
_symmetry.space_group_name_H-M   'P 1'
#
loop_
_entity.id
_entity.type
_entity.pdbx_description
1 polymer ?
#
loop_
_entity_poly.entity_id
_entity_poly.type
_entity_poly.pdbx_seq_one_letter_code
_entity_poly.pdbx_strand_id
1 'polypeptide(L)'
;MHFEWDEQKNQQLKTQRGVCFEDVFVAISEERLLDVLPHHNLEKDPNQKLFIVQIRSYVYYVPFVEDQETIFLKNIIPSRKYQKKYLIGAKHDS
;
A
#
# COMPACT_ATOMS: atom_id res chain seq x y z
N MET A 1 6.56 -15.81 2.18
CA MET A 1 6.25 -14.71 1.27
C MET A 1 7.36 -13.67 1.33
N HIS A 2 7.84 -13.27 0.18
CA HIS A 2 9.02 -12.43 0.08
C HIS A 2 8.64 -11.07 -0.52
N PHE A 3 9.02 -9.98 0.16
CA PHE A 3 8.73 -8.62 -0.32
C PHE A 3 9.99 -8.03 -0.94
N GLU A 4 9.83 -7.41 -2.11
CA GLU A 4 10.92 -6.72 -2.79
C GLU A 4 10.43 -5.35 -3.27
N TRP A 5 11.38 -4.47 -3.50
CA TRP A 5 11.11 -3.14 -4.05
C TRP A 5 12.39 -2.56 -4.63
N ASP A 6 12.23 -1.46 -5.37
CA ASP A 6 13.34 -0.70 -5.91
C ASP A 6 13.84 0.24 -4.82
N GLU A 7 15.08 0.08 -4.41
CA GLU A 7 15.62 0.88 -3.29
C GLU A 7 15.75 2.35 -3.66
N GLN A 8 16.01 2.66 -4.92
CA GLN A 8 16.06 4.05 -5.37
C GLN A 8 14.70 4.71 -5.22
N LYS A 9 13.65 4.01 -5.61
CA LYS A 9 12.28 4.48 -5.41
C LYS A 9 11.97 4.64 -3.93
N ASN A 10 12.44 3.72 -3.12
CA ASN A 10 12.24 3.76 -1.68
C ASN A 10 12.83 5.04 -1.07
N GLN A 11 14.03 5.41 -1.49
CA GLN A 11 14.66 6.63 -0.99
C GLN A 11 13.91 7.88 -1.45
N GLN A 12 13.40 7.87 -2.68
CA GLN A 12 12.60 8.98 -3.18
C GLN A 12 11.32 9.16 -2.36
N LEU A 13 10.64 8.08 -2.03
CA LEU A 13 9.42 8.14 -1.24
C LEU A 13 9.70 8.67 0.16
N LYS A 14 10.79 8.21 0.76
CA LYS A 14 11.19 8.68 2.08
C LYS A 14 11.43 10.18 2.09
N THR A 15 12.10 10.68 1.08
CA THR A 15 12.41 12.11 0.96
C THR A 15 11.17 12.93 0.64
N GLN A 16 10.32 12.45 -0.27
CA GLN A 16 9.19 13.23 -0.78
C GLN A 16 7.95 13.13 0.08
N ARG A 17 7.71 11.96 0.70
CA ARG A 17 6.47 11.71 1.42
C ARG A 17 6.66 11.26 2.85
N GLY A 18 7.89 11.03 3.27
CA GLY A 18 8.16 10.58 4.62
C GLY A 18 7.70 9.16 4.91
N VAL A 19 7.48 8.35 3.87
CA VAL A 19 7.11 6.95 4.02
C VAL A 19 8.05 6.10 3.17
N CYS A 20 8.20 4.85 3.55
CA CYS A 20 9.08 3.93 2.83
C CYS A 20 8.45 2.54 2.76
N PHE A 21 9.01 1.69 1.91
CA PHE A 21 8.45 0.34 1.75
C PHE A 21 8.58 -0.50 3.01
N GLU A 22 9.58 -0.22 3.85
CA GLU A 22 9.68 -0.89 5.14
C GLU A 22 8.46 -0.58 6.01
N ASP A 23 7.92 0.64 5.92
CA ASP A 23 6.71 1.01 6.65
C ASP A 23 5.52 0.16 6.20
N VAL A 24 5.45 -0.16 4.91
CA VAL A 24 4.39 -1.02 4.37
C VAL A 24 4.53 -2.42 4.94
N PHE A 25 5.75 -2.96 4.94
CA PHE A 25 6.00 -4.29 5.47
C PHE A 25 5.60 -4.39 6.95
N VAL A 26 5.98 -3.39 7.73
CA VAL A 26 5.64 -3.35 9.15
C VAL A 26 4.14 -3.25 9.35
N ALA A 27 3.46 -2.40 8.55
CA ALA A 27 2.02 -2.25 8.64
C ALA A 27 1.30 -3.58 8.39
N ILE A 28 1.73 -4.30 7.37
CA ILE A 28 1.14 -5.61 7.06
C ILE A 28 1.42 -6.60 8.19
N SER A 29 2.65 -6.60 8.72
CA SER A 29 3.02 -7.50 9.81
C SER A 29 2.26 -7.22 11.09
N GLU A 30 1.85 -5.97 11.32
CA GLU A 30 1.14 -5.56 12.52
C GLU A 30 -0.36 -5.48 12.32
N GLU A 31 -0.86 -6.16 11.29
CA GLU A 31 -2.30 -6.26 11.03
C GLU A 31 -2.95 -4.91 10.71
N ARG A 32 -2.20 -4.01 10.08
CA ARG A 32 -2.76 -2.76 9.58
C ARG A 32 -2.98 -2.78 8.08
N LEU A 33 -3.07 -3.97 7.50
CA LEU A 33 -3.54 -4.16 6.14
C LEU A 33 -5.06 -4.13 6.16
N LEU A 34 -5.64 -3.11 5.53
CA LEU A 34 -7.07 -2.87 5.60
C LEU A 34 -7.82 -3.60 4.50
N ASP A 35 -7.19 -3.76 3.33
CA ASP A 35 -7.83 -4.46 2.22
C ASP A 35 -6.80 -4.78 1.15
N VAL A 36 -7.18 -5.70 0.25
CA VAL A 36 -6.41 -6.01 -0.95
C VAL A 36 -7.37 -5.92 -2.12
N LEU A 37 -7.08 -5.03 -3.06
CA LEU A 37 -8.00 -4.72 -4.16
C LEU A 37 -7.33 -4.97 -5.50
N PRO A 38 -8.11 -5.30 -6.54
CA PRO A 38 -7.56 -5.35 -7.89
C PRO A 38 -7.22 -3.92 -8.36
N HIS A 39 -6.18 -3.82 -9.18
CA HIS A 39 -5.81 -2.54 -9.76
C HIS A 39 -6.79 -2.20 -10.89
N HIS A 40 -7.10 -0.90 -11.05
CA HIS A 40 -8.05 -0.48 -12.08
C HIS A 40 -7.55 -0.72 -13.50
N ASN A 41 -6.26 -0.82 -13.68
CA ASN A 41 -5.64 -0.88 -15.00
C ASN A 41 -5.22 -2.29 -15.34
N LEU A 42 -6.18 -3.22 -15.29
CA LEU A 42 -5.93 -4.62 -15.55
C LEU A 42 -5.38 -4.90 -16.95
N GLU A 43 -5.67 -4.01 -17.91
CA GLU A 43 -5.20 -4.17 -19.27
C GLU A 43 -3.69 -4.03 -19.39
N LYS A 44 -3.10 -3.14 -18.58
CA LYS A 44 -1.66 -2.93 -18.59
C LYS A 44 -0.91 -4.00 -17.84
N ASP A 45 -1.46 -4.43 -16.71
CA ASP A 45 -0.82 -5.42 -15.87
C ASP A 45 -1.88 -6.17 -15.08
N PRO A 46 -2.35 -7.30 -15.63
CA PRO A 46 -3.42 -8.06 -14.96
C PRO A 46 -3.01 -8.63 -13.62
N ASN A 47 -1.71 -8.68 -13.32
CA ASN A 47 -1.22 -9.20 -12.06
C ASN A 47 -1.05 -8.11 -11.01
N GLN A 48 -1.29 -6.86 -11.36
CA GLN A 48 -1.11 -5.76 -10.43
C GLN A 48 -2.33 -5.59 -9.54
N LYS A 49 -2.07 -5.45 -8.24
CA LYS A 49 -3.10 -5.28 -7.22
C LYS A 49 -2.72 -4.12 -6.32
N LEU A 50 -3.61 -3.81 -5.38
CA LEU A 50 -3.37 -2.75 -4.41
C LEU A 50 -3.49 -3.30 -3.00
N PHE A 51 -2.51 -3.02 -2.15
CA PHE A 51 -2.69 -3.11 -0.71
C PHE A 51 -3.25 -1.77 -0.22
N ILE A 52 -4.24 -1.82 0.64
CA ILE A 52 -4.71 -0.64 1.37
C ILE A 52 -4.18 -0.78 2.78
N VAL A 53 -3.29 0.13 3.18
CA VAL A 53 -2.59 0.00 4.46
C VAL A 53 -2.69 1.29 5.26
N GLN A 54 -2.66 1.15 6.57
CA GLN A 54 -2.56 2.28 7.47
C GLN A 54 -1.11 2.39 7.93
N ILE A 55 -0.49 3.54 7.65
CA ILE A 55 0.85 3.86 8.13
C ILE A 55 0.71 5.09 8.99
N ARG A 56 1.06 4.95 10.27
CA ARG A 56 0.80 5.96 11.29
C ARG A 56 -0.70 6.25 11.33
N SER A 57 -1.12 7.47 11.05
CA SER A 57 -2.54 7.81 11.13
C SER A 57 -3.17 8.05 9.76
N TYR A 58 -2.51 7.59 8.69
CA TYR A 58 -3.02 7.85 7.36
C TYR A 58 -3.12 6.56 6.54
N VAL A 59 -4.02 6.57 5.55
CA VAL A 59 -4.25 5.41 4.68
C VAL A 59 -3.61 5.64 3.34
N TYR A 60 -2.85 4.64 2.89
CA TYR A 60 -2.16 4.67 1.60
C TYR A 60 -2.61 3.48 0.78
N TYR A 61 -2.57 3.62 -0.54
CA TYR A 61 -2.64 2.44 -1.38
C TYR A 61 -1.27 2.17 -1.99
N VAL A 62 -0.95 0.89 -2.08
CA VAL A 62 0.38 0.42 -2.46
C VAL A 62 0.22 -0.54 -3.62
N PRO A 63 0.46 -0.08 -4.86
CA PRO A 63 0.43 -0.98 -6.00
C PRO A 63 1.53 -2.03 -5.86
N PHE A 64 1.19 -3.27 -6.15
CA PHE A 64 2.16 -4.35 -6.11
C PHE A 64 1.88 -5.36 -7.19
N VAL A 65 2.91 -6.12 -7.54
CA VAL A 65 2.81 -7.23 -8.47
C VAL A 65 3.24 -8.50 -7.73
N GLU A 66 2.46 -9.54 -7.87
CA GLU A 66 2.77 -10.81 -7.24
C GLU A 66 3.25 -11.79 -8.30
N ASP A 67 4.39 -12.42 -8.06
CA ASP A 67 4.96 -13.40 -8.96
C ASP A 67 5.48 -14.54 -8.10
N GLN A 68 4.80 -15.69 -8.17
CA GLN A 68 5.10 -16.85 -7.34
C GLN A 68 5.02 -16.43 -5.87
N GLU A 69 6.14 -16.51 -5.13
CA GLU A 69 6.14 -16.17 -3.71
C GLU A 69 6.66 -14.77 -3.44
N THR A 70 6.94 -14.00 -4.48
CA THR A 70 7.48 -12.65 -4.35
C THR A 70 6.40 -11.61 -4.57
N ILE A 71 6.35 -10.64 -3.67
CA ILE A 71 5.48 -9.47 -3.80
C ILE A 71 6.37 -8.28 -4.02
N PHE A 72 6.25 -7.67 -5.21
CA PHE A 72 7.06 -6.52 -5.58
C PHE A 72 6.25 -5.24 -5.38
N LEU A 73 6.65 -4.42 -4.41
CA LEU A 73 5.96 -3.19 -4.08
C LEU A 73 6.41 -2.09 -5.04
N LYS A 74 5.45 -1.38 -5.64
CA LYS A 74 5.75 -0.44 -6.72
C LYS A 74 5.73 1.02 -6.30
N ASN A 75 4.87 1.39 -5.36
CA ASN A 75 4.69 2.78 -4.97
C ASN A 75 3.94 2.83 -3.66
N ILE A 76 3.89 4.01 -3.03
CA ILE A 76 3.10 4.24 -1.83
C ILE A 76 2.40 5.58 -2.04
N ILE A 77 1.08 5.57 -2.18
CA ILE A 77 0.32 6.74 -2.59
C ILE A 77 -0.72 7.06 -1.52
N PRO A 78 -0.69 8.27 -0.95
CA PRO A 78 -1.71 8.64 0.02
C PRO A 78 -3.06 8.74 -0.65
N SER A 79 -4.12 8.30 0.03
CA SER A 79 -5.44 8.28 -0.55
C SER A 79 -6.47 8.86 0.40
N ARG A 80 -6.99 10.02 0.03
CA ARG A 80 -8.07 10.64 0.78
C ARG A 80 -9.34 9.79 0.72
N LYS A 81 -9.58 9.18 -0.43
CA LYS A 81 -10.75 8.31 -0.61
C LYS A 81 -10.73 7.14 0.35
N TYR A 82 -9.60 6.44 0.44
CA TYR A 82 -9.50 5.28 1.31
C TYR A 82 -9.37 5.68 2.77
N GLN A 83 -8.76 6.83 3.04
CA GLN A 83 -8.73 7.39 4.38
C GLN A 83 -10.15 7.56 4.92
N LYS A 84 -11.02 8.16 4.12
CA LYS A 84 -12.40 8.35 4.49
C LYS A 84 -13.13 7.04 4.69
N LYS A 85 -12.92 6.11 3.76
CA LYS A 85 -13.64 4.84 3.77
C LYS A 85 -13.28 3.97 4.96
N TYR A 86 -11.99 3.87 5.28
CA TYR A 86 -11.53 2.87 6.23
C TYR A 86 -11.29 3.41 7.63
N LEU A 87 -11.09 4.71 7.79
CA LEU A 87 -10.84 5.29 9.10
C LEU A 87 -11.92 6.26 9.51
N ILE A 88 -12.09 7.34 8.74
CA ILE A 88 -13.03 8.40 9.13
C ILE A 88 -14.46 7.90 9.05
N GLY A 89 -14.82 7.24 7.95
CA GLY A 89 -16.16 6.71 7.77
C GLY A 89 -16.54 5.70 8.85
N ALA A 90 -15.61 4.81 9.18
CA ALA A 90 -15.87 3.80 10.20
C ALA A 90 -16.07 4.41 11.57
N LYS A 91 -15.38 5.50 11.88
CA LYS A 91 -15.53 6.18 13.16
C LYS A 91 -16.89 6.82 13.32
N HIS A 92 -17.46 7.29 12.23
CA HIS A 92 -18.78 7.93 12.29
C HIS A 92 -19.90 6.94 12.52
N ASP A 93 -19.69 5.70 12.17
CA ASP A 93 -20.70 4.67 12.32
C ASP A 93 -20.72 4.05 13.72
N SER A 94 -19.77 4.36 14.52
CA SER A 94 -19.66 3.76 15.85
C SER A 94 -20.31 4.58 16.94
#